data_62b4fd10b3d9fa724851b2206f35aae3
#
_entry.id   62b4fd10b3d9fa724851b2206f35aae3
#
_cell.length_a   1.000
_cell.length_b   1.000
_cell.length_c   1.000
_cell.angle_alpha   90.00
_cell.angle_beta   90.00
_cell.angle_gamma   90.00
#
_symmetry.space_group_name_H-M   'P 1'
#
loop_
_entity.id
_entity.type
_entity.pdbx_description
1 polymer ?
#
loop_
_entity_poly.entity_id
_entity_poly.type
_entity_poly.pdbx_seq_one_letter_code
_entity_poly.pdbx_strand_id
1 'polypeptide(L)'
;MMAEEGITWDSPHAVEARQKKEGTFLIDGNEAAALGSIYGGVNMLSWYPITPSSSLAEGIIHWLPQLRETEDGMSTCAVVQAEDELAAAGMVLGAGWAGGRGMT
;
A
#
# COMPACT_ATOMS: atom_id res chain seq x y z
N MET A 1 13.38 -23.19 9.04
CA MET A 1 12.98 -22.48 7.82
C MET A 1 13.67 -23.08 6.62
N MET A 2 13.04 -23.07 5.46
CA MET A 2 13.59 -23.68 4.23
C MET A 2 14.97 -23.15 3.85
N ALA A 3 15.27 -21.87 4.16
CA ALA A 3 16.58 -21.26 3.93
C ALA A 3 17.70 -21.86 4.79
N GLU A 4 17.38 -22.41 5.94
CA GLU A 4 18.35 -23.02 6.84
C GLU A 4 18.64 -24.49 6.50
N GLU A 5 17.75 -25.18 5.79
CA GLU A 5 17.88 -26.59 5.43
C GLU A 5 18.71 -26.84 4.17
N GLY A 6 18.79 -25.88 3.24
CA GLY A 6 19.44 -26.04 1.94
C GLY A 6 20.57 -25.06 1.64
N ILE A 7 20.76 -24.03 2.46
CA ILE A 7 21.73 -22.96 2.21
C ILE A 7 22.64 -22.79 3.43
N THR A 8 23.94 -23.03 3.23
CA THR A 8 24.96 -22.73 4.25
C THR A 8 25.58 -21.37 3.97
N TRP A 9 26.28 -20.80 4.99
CA TRP A 9 26.98 -19.52 4.84
C TRP A 9 28.05 -19.50 3.73
N ASP A 10 28.61 -20.66 3.42
CA ASP A 10 29.59 -20.84 2.34
C ASP A 10 28.96 -21.25 1.01
N SER A 11 27.63 -21.24 0.92
CA SER A 11 26.91 -21.61 -0.30
C SER A 11 27.13 -20.56 -1.39
N PRO A 12 27.33 -20.97 -2.66
CA PRO A 12 27.40 -20.05 -3.79
C PRO A 12 26.07 -19.29 -4.02
N HIS A 13 24.99 -19.72 -3.38
CA HIS A 13 23.67 -19.06 -3.40
C HIS A 13 23.46 -18.10 -2.23
N ALA A 14 24.43 -17.95 -1.34
CA ALA A 14 24.34 -17.01 -0.25
C ALA A 14 24.41 -15.57 -0.76
N VAL A 15 23.59 -14.70 -0.17
CA VAL A 15 23.61 -13.26 -0.45
C VAL A 15 24.49 -12.56 0.56
N GLU A 16 25.45 -11.77 0.08
CA GLU A 16 26.29 -10.95 0.97
C GLU A 16 25.45 -9.93 1.74
N ALA A 17 25.70 -9.87 3.05
CA ALA A 17 25.14 -8.82 3.90
C ALA A 17 25.74 -7.46 3.51
N ARG A 18 24.86 -6.51 3.15
CA ARG A 18 25.28 -5.14 2.90
C ARG A 18 25.22 -4.31 4.18
N GLN A 19 26.13 -3.32 4.26
CA GLN A 19 26.08 -2.36 5.35
C GLN A 19 24.77 -1.57 5.31
N LYS A 20 24.16 -1.41 6.49
CA LYS A 20 22.96 -0.59 6.64
C LYS A 20 23.30 0.86 6.33
N LYS A 21 22.60 1.44 5.37
CA LYS A 21 22.68 2.87 5.07
C LYS A 21 21.81 3.64 6.03
N GLU A 22 22.36 4.64 6.72
CA GLU A 22 21.56 5.55 7.54
C GLU A 22 20.50 6.28 6.70
N GLY A 23 19.32 6.50 7.28
CA GLY A 23 18.20 7.16 6.60
C GLY A 23 17.46 6.28 5.62
N THR A 24 17.72 4.97 5.59
CA THR A 24 17.00 4.00 4.76
C THR A 24 16.30 2.94 5.61
N PHE A 25 15.22 2.41 5.09
CA PHE A 25 14.48 1.29 5.69
C PHE A 25 14.05 0.31 4.61
N LEU A 26 13.80 -0.92 5.03
CA LEU A 26 13.31 -1.97 4.14
C LEU A 26 11.78 -1.88 4.04
N ILE A 27 11.28 -1.81 2.82
CA ILE A 27 9.84 -1.74 2.54
C ILE A 27 9.56 -2.51 1.25
N ASP A 28 8.42 -3.17 1.17
CA ASP A 28 7.96 -3.76 -0.09
C ASP A 28 7.33 -2.72 -1.02
N GLY A 29 7.19 -3.08 -2.31
CA GLY A 29 6.68 -2.17 -3.33
C GLY A 29 5.24 -1.71 -3.09
N ASN A 30 4.37 -2.59 -2.63
CA ASN A 30 2.97 -2.26 -2.36
C ASN A 30 2.83 -1.31 -1.15
N GLU A 31 3.60 -1.55 -0.11
CA GLU A 31 3.62 -0.65 1.04
C GLU A 31 4.20 0.72 0.69
N ALA A 32 5.26 0.76 -0.11
CA ALA A 32 5.82 2.01 -0.62
C ALA A 32 4.81 2.78 -1.48
N ALA A 33 4.09 2.08 -2.35
CA ALA A 33 3.04 2.67 -3.18
C ALA A 33 1.85 3.18 -2.32
N ALA A 34 1.49 2.46 -1.28
CA ALA A 34 0.45 2.88 -0.33
C ALA A 34 0.83 4.20 0.36
N LEU A 35 2.03 4.28 0.91
CA LEU A 35 2.54 5.52 1.51
C LEU A 35 2.63 6.66 0.50
N GLY A 36 3.15 6.39 -0.70
CA GLY A 36 3.22 7.37 -1.78
C GLY A 36 1.86 7.92 -2.17
N SER A 37 0.83 7.08 -2.21
CA SER A 37 -0.54 7.48 -2.50
C SER A 37 -1.13 8.38 -1.42
N ILE A 38 -0.88 8.08 -0.15
CA ILE A 38 -1.30 8.89 0.98
C ILE A 38 -0.64 10.26 0.94
N TYR A 39 0.69 10.33 0.76
CA TYR A 39 1.42 11.58 0.61
C TYR A 39 1.06 12.33 -0.67
N GLY A 40 0.69 11.61 -1.72
CA GLY A 40 0.14 12.18 -2.96
C GLY A 40 -1.24 12.80 -2.81
N GLY A 41 -1.87 12.63 -1.66
CA GLY A 41 -3.14 13.28 -1.33
C GLY A 41 -4.38 12.52 -1.82
N VAL A 42 -4.32 11.20 -1.95
CA VAL A 42 -5.50 10.39 -2.24
C VAL A 42 -6.57 10.66 -1.18
N ASN A 43 -7.80 10.88 -1.60
CA ASN A 43 -8.95 11.10 -0.71
C ASN A 43 -10.09 10.12 -0.94
N MET A 44 -9.95 9.23 -1.90
CA MET A 44 -10.83 8.10 -2.10
C MET A 44 -10.05 6.90 -2.63
N LEU A 45 -10.09 5.81 -1.92
CA LEU A 45 -9.64 4.50 -2.38
C LEU A 45 -10.89 3.64 -2.64
N SER A 46 -11.06 3.21 -3.87
CA SER A 46 -12.03 2.19 -4.24
C SER A 46 -11.28 0.96 -4.72
N TRP A 47 -11.53 -0.20 -4.13
CA TRP A 47 -10.74 -1.39 -4.40
C TRP A 47 -11.58 -2.66 -4.39
N TYR A 48 -11.08 -3.69 -5.02
CA TYR A 48 -11.64 -5.04 -4.99
C TYR A 48 -10.54 -6.03 -4.59
N PRO A 49 -10.81 -6.92 -3.63
CA PRO A 49 -9.79 -7.85 -3.12
C PRO A 49 -9.33 -8.84 -4.18
N ILE A 50 -8.13 -8.66 -4.67
CA ILE A 50 -7.46 -9.58 -5.60
C ILE A 50 -5.95 -9.48 -5.39
N THR A 51 -5.27 -10.62 -5.39
CA THR A 51 -3.81 -10.65 -5.28
C THR A 51 -3.16 -10.16 -6.59
N PRO A 52 -2.17 -9.25 -6.54
CA PRO A 52 -1.47 -8.70 -5.36
C PRO A 52 -1.97 -7.34 -4.86
N SER A 53 -3.06 -6.81 -5.39
CA SER A 53 -3.54 -5.44 -5.08
C SER A 53 -4.04 -5.28 -3.64
N SER A 54 -4.51 -6.36 -3.02
CA SER A 54 -5.01 -6.32 -1.64
C SER A 54 -4.00 -5.77 -0.65
N SER A 55 -2.73 -6.15 -0.75
CA SER A 55 -1.69 -5.67 0.17
C SER A 55 -1.43 -4.17 0.04
N LEU A 56 -1.62 -3.58 -1.14
CA LEU A 56 -1.55 -2.13 -1.33
C LEU A 56 -2.73 -1.43 -0.62
N ALA A 57 -3.94 -1.91 -0.84
CA ALA A 57 -5.14 -1.35 -0.18
C ALA A 57 -5.06 -1.49 1.34
N GLU A 58 -4.63 -2.65 1.84
CA GLU A 58 -4.40 -2.89 3.27
C GLU A 58 -3.33 -1.97 3.84
N GLY A 59 -2.26 -1.69 3.08
CA GLY A 59 -1.23 -0.73 3.45
C GLY A 59 -1.80 0.69 3.61
N ILE A 60 -2.65 1.14 2.68
CA ILE A 60 -3.34 2.42 2.80
C ILE A 60 -4.22 2.45 4.07
N ILE A 61 -5.05 1.44 4.27
CA ILE A 61 -5.94 1.33 5.44
C ILE A 61 -5.13 1.37 6.75
N HIS A 62 -3.99 0.70 6.78
CA HIS A 62 -3.11 0.66 7.95
C HIS A 62 -2.53 2.04 8.30
N TRP A 63 -2.09 2.80 7.31
CA TRP A 63 -1.41 4.08 7.53
C TRP A 63 -2.34 5.29 7.64
N LEU A 64 -3.57 5.21 7.12
CA LEU A 64 -4.51 6.33 7.15
C LEU A 64 -4.75 6.91 8.56
N PRO A 65 -4.99 6.10 9.61
CA PRO A 65 -5.23 6.62 10.95
C PRO A 65 -4.04 7.42 11.50
N GLN A 66 -2.83 7.06 11.10
CA GLN A 66 -1.61 7.70 11.59
C GLN A 66 -1.24 8.97 10.83
N LEU A 67 -1.64 9.07 9.55
CA LEU A 67 -1.17 10.11 8.65
C LEU A 67 -2.25 11.08 8.17
N ARG A 68 -3.51 10.66 8.18
CA ARG A 68 -4.61 11.38 7.54
C ARG A 68 -5.87 11.47 8.38
N GLU A 69 -5.78 11.27 9.68
CA GLU A 69 -6.89 11.43 10.59
C GLU A 69 -6.95 12.88 11.13
N THR A 70 -8.15 13.44 11.24
CA THR A 70 -8.37 14.75 11.86
C THR A 70 -8.38 14.63 13.37
N GLU A 71 -8.32 15.77 14.09
CA GLU A 71 -8.38 15.80 15.56
C GLU A 71 -9.68 15.16 16.12
N ASP A 72 -10.75 15.17 15.32
CA ASP A 72 -12.04 14.55 15.67
C ASP A 72 -12.09 13.03 15.36
N GLY A 73 -10.98 12.43 14.95
CA GLY A 73 -10.89 11.01 14.60
C GLY A 73 -11.52 10.65 13.25
N MET A 74 -11.75 11.64 12.38
CA MET A 74 -12.31 11.44 11.04
C MET A 74 -11.20 11.25 10.01
N SER A 75 -11.29 10.20 9.19
CA SER A 75 -10.38 10.02 8.07
C SER A 75 -10.64 11.02 6.95
N THR A 76 -9.57 11.57 6.37
CA THR A 76 -9.67 12.44 5.19
C THR A 76 -9.63 11.66 3.88
N CYS A 77 -9.69 10.35 3.94
CA CYS A 77 -9.75 9.45 2.79
C CYS A 77 -10.87 8.44 2.99
N ALA A 78 -11.80 8.40 2.05
CA ALA A 78 -12.83 7.36 2.02
C ALA A 78 -12.23 6.07 1.46
N VAL A 79 -12.47 4.96 2.13
CA VAL A 79 -12.07 3.62 1.67
C VAL A 79 -13.31 2.79 1.41
N VAL A 80 -13.48 2.37 0.17
CA VAL A 80 -14.66 1.62 -0.28
C VAL A 80 -14.22 0.33 -0.94
N GLN A 81 -14.70 -0.79 -0.44
CA GLN A 81 -14.56 -2.07 -1.13
C GLN A 81 -15.68 -2.20 -2.17
N ALA A 82 -15.30 -2.30 -3.42
CA ALA A 82 -16.24 -2.49 -4.52
C ALA A 82 -16.61 -3.96 -4.69
N GLU A 83 -17.65 -4.20 -5.45
CA GLU A 83 -18.14 -5.55 -5.78
C GLU A 83 -17.25 -6.26 -6.81
N ASP A 84 -16.64 -5.49 -7.72
CA ASP A 84 -15.71 -5.97 -8.75
C ASP A 84 -14.80 -4.83 -9.23
N GLU A 85 -13.86 -5.14 -10.12
CA GLU A 85 -12.88 -4.19 -10.65
C GLU A 85 -13.54 -3.07 -11.47
N LEU A 86 -14.57 -3.38 -12.24
CA LEU A 86 -15.31 -2.39 -13.05
C LEU A 86 -16.00 -1.38 -12.14
N ALA A 87 -16.64 -1.84 -11.07
CA ALA A 87 -17.27 -0.98 -10.08
C ALA A 87 -16.22 -0.09 -9.39
N ALA A 88 -15.06 -0.66 -9.01
CA ALA A 88 -13.97 0.11 -8.41
C ALA A 88 -13.48 1.22 -9.35
N ALA A 89 -13.25 0.93 -10.62
CA ALA A 89 -12.86 1.91 -11.63
C ALA A 89 -13.92 2.99 -11.82
N GLY A 90 -15.19 2.60 -11.89
CA GLY A 90 -16.32 3.53 -12.00
C GLY A 90 -16.41 4.51 -10.83
N MET A 91 -16.19 4.03 -9.62
CA MET A 91 -16.17 4.87 -8.41
C MET A 91 -15.04 5.90 -8.46
N VAL A 92 -13.85 5.52 -8.92
CA VAL A 92 -12.71 6.44 -9.07
C VAL A 92 -12.98 7.50 -10.13
N LEU A 93 -13.58 7.12 -11.25
CA LEU A 93 -14.01 8.08 -12.28
C LEU A 93 -15.02 9.08 -11.71
N GLY A 94 -16.01 8.61 -10.97
CA GLY A 94 -17.00 9.47 -10.31
C GLY A 94 -16.35 10.41 -9.29
N ALA A 95 -15.42 9.91 -8.49
CA ALA A 95 -14.67 10.72 -7.54
C ALA A 95 -13.88 11.83 -8.26
N GLY A 96 -13.17 11.49 -9.35
CA GLY A 96 -12.45 12.47 -10.16
C GLY A 96 -13.37 13.52 -10.76
N TRP A 97 -14.54 13.11 -11.24
CA TRP A 97 -15.54 14.04 -11.76
C TRP A 97 -16.04 15.04 -10.71
N ALA A 98 -16.17 14.57 -9.45
CA ALA A 98 -16.55 15.42 -8.33
C ALA A 98 -15.39 16.26 -7.76
N GLY A 99 -14.20 16.19 -8.35
CA GLY A 99 -13.02 16.94 -7.91
C GLY A 99 -12.17 16.19 -6.87
N GLY A 100 -12.47 14.94 -6.62
CA GLY A 100 -11.68 14.08 -5.72
C GLY A 100 -10.42 13.51 -6.39
N ARG A 101 -9.49 13.10 -5.56
CA ARG A 101 -8.29 12.36 -5.98
C ARG A 101 -8.49 10.90 -5.64
N GLY A 102 -9.07 10.16 -6.58
CA GLY A 102 -9.40 8.76 -6.45
C GLY A 102 -8.24 7.85 -6.86
N MET A 103 -8.21 6.67 -6.28
CA MET A 103 -7.30 5.58 -6.62
C MET A 103 -8.04 4.25 -6.60
N THR A 104 -7.65 3.35 -7.50
CA THR A 104 -8.09 1.95 -7.52
C THR A 104 -6.94 1.03 -7.87
#